data_7bc72ddfeccda78830f67fcb964d5911
#
_entry.id   7bc72ddfeccda78830f67fcb964d5911
#
_cell.length_a   1.000
_cell.length_b   1.000
_cell.length_c   1.000
_cell.angle_alpha   90.00
_cell.angle_beta   90.00
_cell.angle_gamma   90.00
#
_symmetry.space_group_name_H-M   'P 1'
#
loop_
_entity.id
_entity.type
_entity.pdbx_description
1 polymer ?
#
loop_
_entity_poly.entity_id
_entity_poly.type
_entity_poly.pdbx_seq_one_letter_code
_entity_poly.pdbx_strand_id
1 'polypeptide(L)'
;MSIRAKIGNAVWVVFLCIMMFVIMGALWIRGTYGTLTFAMANESFRNGLQNKRTLFAEYVVLPTVVIFVVLFIAHIVCIKMNKRRAAYISAFLLGLSVCAAVMILDVGSYIGRQYRLAGQQWYKTDNVVVHALGSIDGVTYTNSKEALEYSYEAGKRLFECDLIMTADKQIVACHDWEFWNRETNQDASRDEDYIPTLDDFMSHKVMGKYTPLSVDDIMQFLKEHPDMYIITDTKYSKPEEIKEEFCALVDAAARNDCEEMLDRFVVQIYHMYMHDIVNEIYPFPNYIFTLYSEGYRGEEDRMQQYAEFCMLHDIDVITMNAKYYQDGLMDICERYGVYMFVHTVNDDDEIEAYREKGIGVYSDNT
;
A
#
# COMPACT_ATOMS: atom_id res chain seq x y z
N MET A 1 -3.88 -30.30 -49.12
CA MET A 1 -3.33 -29.03 -48.60
C MET A 1 -2.01 -28.73 -49.32
N SER A 2 -1.89 -27.63 -50.07
CA SER A 2 -0.69 -27.33 -50.83
C SER A 2 0.51 -27.10 -49.88
N ILE A 3 1.73 -27.39 -50.35
CA ILE A 3 2.98 -27.15 -49.58
C ILE A 3 3.04 -25.70 -49.05
N ARG A 4 2.50 -24.72 -49.80
CA ARG A 4 2.39 -23.32 -49.38
C ARG A 4 1.48 -23.07 -48.18
N ALA A 5 0.40 -23.85 -48.03
CA ALA A 5 -0.49 -23.73 -46.87
C ALA A 5 0.12 -24.38 -45.60
N LYS A 6 0.94 -25.43 -45.75
CA LYS A 6 1.70 -26.02 -44.64
C LYS A 6 2.80 -25.07 -44.14
N ILE A 7 3.49 -24.37 -45.03
CA ILE A 7 4.52 -23.36 -44.66
C ILE A 7 3.87 -22.18 -43.98
N GLY A 8 2.72 -21.70 -44.46
CA GLY A 8 1.99 -20.61 -43.81
C GLY A 8 1.57 -20.96 -42.37
N ASN A 9 1.05 -22.16 -42.17
CA ASN A 9 0.68 -22.62 -40.81
C ASN A 9 1.89 -22.79 -39.90
N ALA A 10 3.03 -23.29 -40.41
CA ALA A 10 4.26 -23.40 -39.61
C ALA A 10 4.80 -22.03 -39.18
N VAL A 11 4.75 -21.03 -40.07
CA VAL A 11 5.16 -19.65 -39.75
C VAL A 11 4.26 -19.05 -38.65
N TRP A 12 2.95 -19.29 -38.71
CA TRP A 12 2.04 -18.84 -37.65
C TRP A 12 2.27 -19.53 -36.31
N VAL A 13 2.56 -20.81 -36.29
CA VAL A 13 2.89 -21.55 -35.07
C VAL A 13 4.19 -21.02 -34.44
N VAL A 14 5.22 -20.82 -35.25
CA VAL A 14 6.49 -20.22 -34.79
C VAL A 14 6.28 -18.82 -34.25
N PHE A 15 5.46 -17.99 -34.91
CA PHE A 15 5.11 -16.66 -34.44
C PHE A 15 4.41 -16.70 -33.08
N LEU A 16 3.40 -17.55 -32.92
CA LEU A 16 2.69 -17.69 -31.63
C LEU A 16 3.62 -18.18 -30.50
N CYS A 17 4.55 -19.10 -30.81
CA CYS A 17 5.54 -19.57 -29.85
C CYS A 17 6.50 -18.45 -29.42
N ILE A 18 6.97 -17.63 -30.37
CA ILE A 18 7.83 -16.47 -30.06
C ILE A 18 7.06 -15.45 -29.21
N MET A 19 5.80 -15.18 -29.56
CA MET A 19 4.92 -14.30 -28.78
C MET A 19 4.73 -14.78 -27.34
N MET A 20 4.41 -16.06 -27.16
CA MET A 20 4.29 -16.65 -25.82
C MET A 20 5.60 -16.55 -25.03
N PHE A 21 6.74 -16.79 -25.70
CA PHE A 21 8.04 -16.70 -25.05
C PHE A 21 8.39 -15.27 -24.62
N VAL A 22 8.06 -14.27 -25.43
CA VAL A 22 8.25 -12.84 -25.13
C VAL A 22 7.34 -12.42 -23.96
N ILE A 23 6.07 -12.83 -23.97
CA ILE A 23 5.13 -12.52 -22.88
C ILE A 23 5.56 -13.19 -21.58
N MET A 24 5.93 -14.48 -21.61
CA MET A 24 6.42 -15.19 -20.44
C MET A 24 7.74 -14.62 -19.93
N GLY A 25 8.65 -14.23 -20.84
CA GLY A 25 9.90 -13.56 -20.45
C GLY A 25 9.65 -12.18 -19.79
N ALA A 26 8.69 -11.41 -20.31
CA ALA A 26 8.32 -10.13 -19.72
C ALA A 26 7.68 -10.29 -18.32
N LEU A 27 6.79 -11.28 -18.17
CA LEU A 27 6.18 -11.61 -16.87
C LEU A 27 7.22 -12.15 -15.87
N TRP A 28 8.20 -12.93 -16.36
CA TRP A 28 9.27 -13.44 -15.52
C TRP A 28 10.23 -12.31 -15.09
N ILE A 29 10.60 -11.41 -16.00
CA ILE A 29 11.42 -10.23 -15.69
C ILE A 29 10.69 -9.33 -14.68
N ARG A 30 9.37 -9.13 -14.84
CA ARG A 30 8.56 -8.41 -13.89
C ARG A 30 8.55 -9.05 -12.50
N GLY A 31 8.36 -10.38 -12.43
CA GLY A 31 8.32 -11.10 -11.14
C GLY A 31 9.66 -11.20 -10.43
N THR A 32 10.78 -11.26 -11.18
CA THR A 32 12.10 -11.55 -10.59
C THR A 32 12.99 -10.31 -10.44
N TYR A 33 12.88 -9.33 -11.31
CA TYR A 33 13.76 -8.16 -11.34
C TYR A 33 13.06 -6.83 -11.04
N GLY A 34 11.74 -6.79 -11.16
CA GLY A 34 10.98 -5.56 -10.94
C GLY A 34 11.18 -4.99 -9.55
N THR A 35 11.19 -5.84 -8.55
CA THR A 35 11.37 -5.49 -7.14
C THR A 35 12.84 -5.34 -6.74
N LEU A 36 13.72 -6.24 -7.18
CA LEU A 36 15.15 -6.21 -6.82
C LEU A 36 15.89 -4.98 -7.35
N THR A 37 15.60 -4.53 -8.56
CA THR A 37 16.28 -3.37 -9.17
C THR A 37 15.93 -2.06 -8.49
N PHE A 38 14.77 -1.98 -7.86
CA PHE A 38 14.29 -0.75 -7.21
C PHE A 38 14.70 -0.65 -5.74
N ALA A 39 14.74 -1.74 -5.01
CA ALA A 39 15.27 -1.76 -3.66
C ALA A 39 16.76 -1.33 -3.62
N MET A 40 17.50 -1.58 -4.70
CA MET A 40 18.91 -1.19 -4.86
C MET A 40 19.12 0.18 -5.52
N ALA A 41 18.08 0.84 -6.02
CA ALA A 41 18.20 2.13 -6.70
C ALA A 41 18.27 3.28 -5.70
N ASN A 42 19.40 3.96 -5.67
CA ASN A 42 19.63 5.12 -4.82
C ASN A 42 18.74 6.34 -5.21
N GLU A 43 18.72 7.33 -4.34
CA GLU A 43 17.95 8.57 -4.45
C GLU A 43 18.17 9.33 -5.79
N SER A 44 19.35 9.19 -6.38
CA SER A 44 19.69 9.78 -7.68
C SER A 44 18.88 9.19 -8.86
N PHE A 45 18.53 7.91 -8.78
CA PHE A 45 17.69 7.26 -9.79
C PHE A 45 16.21 7.70 -9.67
N ARG A 46 15.73 7.90 -8.44
CA ARG A 46 14.36 8.38 -8.14
C ARG A 46 14.14 9.79 -8.70
N ASN A 47 15.08 10.70 -8.48
CA ASN A 47 15.03 12.06 -9.02
C ASN A 47 15.15 12.09 -10.56
N GLY A 48 15.85 11.13 -11.15
CA GLY A 48 15.94 10.96 -12.60
C GLY A 48 14.64 10.44 -13.26
N LEU A 49 13.80 9.72 -12.51
CA LEU A 49 12.50 9.22 -13.00
C LEU A 49 11.46 10.32 -13.16
N GLN A 50 11.50 11.37 -12.33
CA GLN A 50 10.54 12.47 -12.37
C GLN A 50 10.54 13.19 -13.73
N ASN A 51 11.71 13.47 -14.25
CA ASN A 51 11.85 14.09 -15.58
C ASN A 51 11.59 13.12 -16.73
N LYS A 52 11.63 11.80 -16.49
CA LYS A 52 11.47 10.77 -17.53
C LYS A 52 10.04 10.36 -17.80
N ARG A 53 9.09 10.65 -16.90
CA ARG A 53 7.67 10.27 -17.08
C ARG A 53 7.03 10.97 -18.28
N THR A 54 7.25 12.26 -18.41
CA THR A 54 6.77 13.06 -19.55
C THR A 54 7.47 12.61 -20.84
N LEU A 55 8.78 12.39 -20.78
CA LEU A 55 9.59 11.89 -21.89
C LEU A 55 9.13 10.48 -22.31
N PHE A 56 8.78 9.60 -21.36
CA PHE A 56 8.29 8.25 -21.67
C PHE A 56 6.95 8.29 -22.42
N ALA A 57 6.01 9.12 -21.97
CA ALA A 57 4.72 9.28 -22.65
C ALA A 57 4.89 9.83 -24.08
N GLU A 58 5.72 10.84 -24.27
CA GLU A 58 5.91 11.50 -25.56
C GLU A 58 6.78 10.69 -26.53
N TYR A 59 7.88 10.11 -26.05
CA TYR A 59 8.86 9.45 -26.93
C TYR A 59 8.66 7.94 -27.08
N VAL A 60 7.85 7.31 -26.24
CA VAL A 60 7.63 5.85 -26.30
C VAL A 60 6.16 5.51 -26.61
N VAL A 61 5.22 6.04 -25.85
CA VAL A 61 3.80 5.68 -25.99
C VAL A 61 3.24 6.24 -27.31
N LEU A 62 3.39 7.54 -27.55
CA LEU A 62 2.84 8.17 -28.75
C LEU A 62 3.39 7.59 -30.06
N PRO A 63 4.73 7.41 -30.26
CA PRO A 63 5.25 6.76 -31.42
C PRO A 63 4.76 5.32 -31.61
N THR A 64 4.61 4.56 -30.51
CA THR A 64 4.11 3.18 -30.58
C THR A 64 2.68 3.13 -31.13
N VAL A 65 1.80 4.02 -30.66
CA VAL A 65 0.43 4.15 -31.18
C VAL A 65 0.42 4.52 -32.65
N VAL A 66 1.26 5.47 -33.08
CA VAL A 66 1.37 5.87 -34.49
C VAL A 66 1.83 4.70 -35.35
N ILE A 67 2.86 3.97 -34.93
CA ILE A 67 3.38 2.79 -35.66
C ILE A 67 2.29 1.73 -35.79
N PHE A 68 1.54 1.46 -34.72
CA PHE A 68 0.42 0.52 -34.76
C PHE A 68 -0.63 0.89 -35.78
N VAL A 69 -1.07 2.16 -35.80
CA VAL A 69 -2.08 2.65 -36.75
C VAL A 69 -1.57 2.52 -38.20
N VAL A 70 -0.32 2.90 -38.47
CA VAL A 70 0.28 2.79 -39.80
C VAL A 70 0.35 1.34 -40.27
N LEU A 71 0.79 0.42 -39.40
CA LEU A 71 0.87 -1.02 -39.71
C LEU A 71 -0.52 -1.62 -39.94
N PHE A 72 -1.52 -1.20 -39.17
CA PHE A 72 -2.90 -1.64 -39.33
C PHE A 72 -3.50 -1.21 -40.66
N ILE A 73 -3.29 0.04 -41.06
CA ILE A 73 -3.72 0.55 -42.38
C ILE A 73 -3.00 -0.20 -43.49
N ALA A 74 -1.69 -0.39 -43.39
CA ALA A 74 -0.90 -1.14 -44.38
C ALA A 74 -1.39 -2.58 -44.54
N HIS A 75 -1.76 -3.24 -43.44
CA HIS A 75 -2.32 -4.59 -43.41
C HIS A 75 -3.63 -4.65 -44.20
N ILE A 76 -4.57 -3.72 -43.97
CA ILE A 76 -5.85 -3.65 -44.68
C ILE A 76 -5.62 -3.42 -46.19
N VAL A 77 -4.71 -2.54 -46.53
CA VAL A 77 -4.36 -2.26 -47.95
C VAL A 77 -3.79 -3.50 -48.62
N CYS A 78 -2.87 -4.23 -47.99
CA CYS A 78 -2.28 -5.46 -48.52
C CYS A 78 -3.33 -6.56 -48.76
N ILE A 79 -4.32 -6.70 -47.85
CA ILE A 79 -5.43 -7.63 -48.01
C ILE A 79 -6.28 -7.24 -49.23
N LYS A 80 -6.68 -5.95 -49.34
CA LYS A 80 -7.49 -5.44 -50.45
C LYS A 80 -6.78 -5.59 -51.81
N MET A 81 -5.46 -5.43 -51.85
CA MET A 81 -4.65 -5.62 -53.07
C MET A 81 -4.29 -7.10 -53.34
N ASN A 82 -4.81 -8.05 -52.58
CA ASN A 82 -4.53 -9.48 -52.69
C ASN A 82 -3.01 -9.83 -52.68
N LYS A 83 -2.21 -9.02 -51.97
CA LYS A 83 -0.75 -9.22 -51.80
C LYS A 83 -0.48 -10.12 -50.57
N ARG A 84 -0.74 -11.42 -50.69
CA ARG A 84 -0.69 -12.37 -49.58
C ARG A 84 0.60 -12.33 -48.74
N ARG A 85 1.79 -12.25 -49.40
CA ARG A 85 3.07 -12.20 -48.68
C ARG A 85 3.19 -10.93 -47.84
N ALA A 86 2.86 -9.79 -48.40
CA ALA A 86 2.89 -8.51 -47.70
C ALA A 86 1.85 -8.46 -46.58
N ALA A 87 0.67 -9.08 -46.77
CA ALA A 87 -0.32 -9.19 -45.72
C ALA A 87 0.17 -10.03 -44.49
N TYR A 88 0.91 -11.12 -44.76
CA TYR A 88 1.52 -11.91 -43.66
C TYR A 88 2.59 -11.13 -42.89
N ILE A 89 3.47 -10.41 -43.64
CA ILE A 89 4.51 -9.61 -43.01
C ILE A 89 3.89 -8.47 -42.16
N SER A 90 2.90 -7.77 -42.73
CA SER A 90 2.22 -6.69 -41.98
C SER A 90 1.44 -7.20 -40.76
N ALA A 91 0.83 -8.39 -40.83
CA ALA A 91 0.20 -9.02 -39.68
C ALA A 91 1.22 -9.40 -38.57
N PHE A 92 2.39 -9.89 -38.98
CA PHE A 92 3.49 -10.17 -38.06
C PHE A 92 3.99 -8.91 -37.36
N LEU A 93 4.25 -7.85 -38.10
CA LEU A 93 4.71 -6.56 -37.57
C LEU A 93 3.64 -5.92 -36.64
N LEU A 94 2.35 -6.08 -37.00
CA LEU A 94 1.24 -5.62 -36.20
C LEU A 94 1.19 -6.37 -34.85
N GLY A 95 1.36 -7.69 -34.87
CA GLY A 95 1.46 -8.51 -33.67
C GLY A 95 2.63 -8.08 -32.76
N LEU A 96 3.81 -7.84 -33.34
CA LEU A 96 4.95 -7.34 -32.58
C LEU A 96 4.67 -5.95 -31.95
N SER A 97 3.98 -5.07 -32.69
CA SER A 97 3.65 -3.73 -32.17
C SER A 97 2.64 -3.80 -31.00
N VAL A 98 1.69 -4.75 -31.04
CA VAL A 98 0.77 -5.00 -29.91
C VAL A 98 1.53 -5.50 -28.70
N CYS A 99 2.45 -6.45 -28.87
CA CYS A 99 3.29 -6.92 -27.77
C CYS A 99 4.14 -5.82 -27.15
N ALA A 100 4.78 -5.02 -28.01
CA ALA A 100 5.56 -3.88 -27.55
C ALA A 100 4.68 -2.89 -26.78
N ALA A 101 3.45 -2.59 -27.26
CA ALA A 101 2.51 -1.72 -26.56
C ALA A 101 2.11 -2.27 -25.19
N VAL A 102 1.80 -3.57 -25.09
CA VAL A 102 1.47 -4.22 -23.79
C VAL A 102 2.66 -4.13 -22.83
N MET A 103 3.87 -4.44 -23.28
CA MET A 103 5.08 -4.33 -22.46
C MET A 103 5.33 -2.89 -22.00
N ILE A 104 5.16 -1.92 -22.89
CA ILE A 104 5.34 -0.49 -22.59
C ILE A 104 4.31 -0.02 -21.55
N LEU A 105 3.05 -0.44 -21.67
CA LEU A 105 1.99 -0.10 -20.70
C LEU A 105 2.26 -0.75 -19.34
N ASP A 106 2.71 -1.98 -19.33
CA ASP A 106 3.04 -2.70 -18.10
C ASP A 106 4.24 -2.09 -17.37
N VAL A 107 5.34 -1.83 -18.11
CA VAL A 107 6.51 -1.11 -17.59
C VAL A 107 6.16 0.31 -17.17
N GLY A 108 5.32 1.01 -17.93
CA GLY A 108 4.86 2.36 -17.59
C GLY A 108 4.01 2.39 -16.34
N SER A 109 3.13 1.42 -16.15
CA SER A 109 2.32 1.27 -14.93
C SER A 109 3.19 0.97 -13.72
N TYR A 110 4.16 0.05 -13.87
CA TYR A 110 5.12 -0.28 -12.83
C TYR A 110 5.98 0.94 -12.44
N ILE A 111 6.56 1.65 -13.42
CA ILE A 111 7.33 2.88 -13.16
C ILE A 111 6.44 3.95 -12.50
N GLY A 112 5.19 4.10 -12.94
CA GLY A 112 4.24 5.04 -12.36
C GLY A 112 3.90 4.73 -10.90
N ARG A 113 3.76 3.44 -10.56
CA ARG A 113 3.55 2.97 -9.19
C ARG A 113 4.79 3.25 -8.33
N GLN A 114 5.97 2.85 -8.78
CA GLN A 114 7.22 3.10 -8.07
C GLN A 114 7.51 4.59 -7.86
N TYR A 115 7.09 5.42 -8.82
CA TYR A 115 7.21 6.87 -8.70
C TYR A 115 6.31 7.44 -7.59
N ARG A 116 5.07 6.96 -7.49
CA ARG A 116 4.18 7.33 -6.40
C ARG A 116 4.75 6.91 -5.04
N LEU A 117 5.20 5.67 -4.94
CA LEU A 117 5.83 5.13 -3.73
C LEU A 117 7.10 5.89 -3.33
N ALA A 118 7.93 6.29 -4.30
CA ALA A 118 9.15 7.05 -4.03
C ALA A 118 8.90 8.47 -3.50
N GLY A 119 7.74 9.07 -3.83
CA GLY A 119 7.32 10.38 -3.31
C GLY A 119 6.77 10.33 -1.89
N GLN A 120 6.34 9.15 -1.44
CA GLN A 120 5.62 8.95 -0.19
C GLN A 120 6.43 8.09 0.80
N GLN A 121 7.68 8.46 1.05
CA GLN A 121 8.50 7.77 2.06
C GLN A 121 8.00 8.15 3.47
N TRP A 122 6.76 7.76 3.77
CA TRP A 122 6.07 8.08 5.02
C TRP A 122 6.90 7.71 6.26
N TYR A 123 7.61 6.57 6.20
CA TYR A 123 8.49 6.06 7.25
C TYR A 123 9.78 6.86 7.45
N LYS A 124 10.04 7.87 6.60
CA LYS A 124 11.16 8.81 6.74
C LYS A 124 10.69 10.20 7.18
N THR A 125 9.39 10.41 7.26
CA THR A 125 8.81 11.68 7.72
C THR A 125 9.10 11.87 9.21
N ASP A 126 8.95 10.80 9.99
CA ASP A 126 9.30 10.71 11.40
C ASP A 126 9.75 9.28 11.71
N ASN A 127 10.64 9.12 12.69
CA ASN A 127 11.05 7.80 13.17
C ASN A 127 10.21 7.35 14.38
N VAL A 128 9.25 8.17 14.82
CA VAL A 128 8.36 7.89 15.94
C VAL A 128 6.92 7.89 15.44
N VAL A 129 6.27 6.75 15.53
CA VAL A 129 4.84 6.60 15.34
C VAL A 129 4.15 6.93 16.67
N VAL A 130 3.25 7.88 16.64
CA VAL A 130 2.41 8.23 17.78
C VAL A 130 1.29 7.20 17.89
N HIS A 131 1.35 6.35 18.91
CA HIS A 131 0.42 5.24 19.12
C HIS A 131 -0.93 5.75 19.65
N ALA A 132 -2.04 5.21 19.14
CA ALA A 132 -3.42 5.57 19.49
C ALA A 132 -3.68 7.10 19.47
N LEU A 133 -3.13 7.80 18.46
CA LEU A 133 -3.15 9.26 18.28
C LEU A 133 -2.41 10.05 19.38
N GLY A 134 -1.74 9.37 20.32
CA GLY A 134 -0.91 9.95 21.35
C GLY A 134 -1.55 10.09 22.73
N SER A 135 -0.83 10.74 23.62
CA SER A 135 -1.29 11.04 24.97
C SER A 135 -1.80 12.47 25.12
N ILE A 136 -2.80 12.65 25.95
CA ILE A 136 -3.34 13.95 26.32
C ILE A 136 -3.58 14.02 27.84
N ASP A 137 -3.04 15.03 28.51
CA ASP A 137 -3.09 15.15 29.96
C ASP A 137 -2.51 13.92 30.73
N GLY A 138 -1.54 13.23 30.14
CA GLY A 138 -0.95 12.01 30.67
C GLY A 138 -1.85 10.75 30.52
N VAL A 139 -2.90 10.83 29.72
CA VAL A 139 -3.80 9.71 29.37
C VAL A 139 -3.49 9.22 27.98
N THR A 140 -3.24 7.92 27.84
CA THR A 140 -2.98 7.23 26.57
C THR A 140 -4.22 6.52 26.04
N TYR A 141 -4.21 6.05 24.80
CA TYR A 141 -5.27 5.25 24.17
C TYR A 141 -6.63 5.96 24.07
N THR A 142 -6.63 7.30 24.07
CA THR A 142 -7.90 8.03 23.95
C THR A 142 -8.47 7.99 22.53
N ASN A 143 -7.65 7.83 21.52
CA ASN A 143 -8.05 7.92 20.11
C ASN A 143 -8.94 9.15 19.87
N SER A 144 -8.60 10.29 20.47
CA SER A 144 -9.43 11.47 20.54
C SER A 144 -8.90 12.61 19.68
N LYS A 145 -9.82 13.53 19.37
CA LYS A 145 -9.47 14.75 18.62
C LYS A 145 -8.37 15.55 19.34
N GLU A 146 -8.51 15.74 20.63
CA GLU A 146 -7.56 16.53 21.43
C GLU A 146 -6.17 15.89 21.47
N ALA A 147 -6.07 14.54 21.52
CA ALA A 147 -4.79 13.85 21.45
C ALA A 147 -4.11 14.03 20.09
N LEU A 148 -4.89 13.87 19.01
CA LEU A 148 -4.41 14.07 17.64
C LEU A 148 -3.90 15.49 17.42
N GLU A 149 -4.72 16.50 17.79
CA GLU A 149 -4.35 17.92 17.64
C GLU A 149 -3.10 18.26 18.45
N TYR A 150 -3.04 17.83 19.71
CA TYR A 150 -1.90 18.07 20.59
C TYR A 150 -0.60 17.48 20.03
N SER A 151 -0.67 16.22 19.59
CA SER A 151 0.50 15.54 19.03
C SER A 151 0.95 16.17 17.71
N TYR A 152 0.01 16.58 16.87
CA TYR A 152 0.32 17.29 15.63
C TYR A 152 0.99 18.67 15.90
N GLU A 153 0.48 19.44 16.86
CA GLU A 153 1.06 20.73 17.30
C GLU A 153 2.46 20.52 17.92
N ALA A 154 2.70 19.38 18.59
CA ALA A 154 4.03 19.00 19.09
C ALA A 154 5.02 18.62 17.96
N GLY A 155 4.60 18.70 16.70
CA GLY A 155 5.46 18.45 15.54
C GLY A 155 5.44 17.01 15.03
N LYS A 156 4.60 16.13 15.57
CA LYS A 156 4.46 14.75 15.10
C LYS A 156 3.72 14.68 13.76
N ARG A 157 4.07 13.70 12.94
CA ARG A 157 3.53 13.58 11.58
C ARG A 157 3.11 12.15 11.22
N LEU A 158 3.44 11.20 12.06
CA LEU A 158 3.18 9.79 11.84
C LEU A 158 2.37 9.23 13.01
N PHE A 159 1.12 8.89 12.76
CA PHE A 159 0.15 8.49 13.78
C PHE A 159 -0.35 7.08 13.50
N GLU A 160 -0.48 6.30 14.53
CA GLU A 160 -1.28 5.09 14.47
C GLU A 160 -2.64 5.39 15.12
N CYS A 161 -3.69 4.81 14.52
CA CYS A 161 -5.07 4.99 14.96
C CYS A 161 -5.78 3.65 15.02
N ASP A 162 -6.32 3.33 16.18
CA ASP A 162 -7.21 2.19 16.36
C ASP A 162 -8.52 2.43 15.63
N LEU A 163 -8.85 1.58 14.65
CA LEU A 163 -10.07 1.69 13.86
C LEU A 163 -10.99 0.50 14.09
N ILE A 164 -12.26 0.78 14.32
CA ILE A 164 -13.28 -0.26 14.54
C ILE A 164 -14.61 0.16 13.92
N MET A 165 -15.42 -0.81 13.49
CA MET A 165 -16.73 -0.54 12.88
C MET A 165 -17.86 -0.49 13.90
N THR A 166 -18.71 0.52 13.80
CA THR A 166 -19.98 0.66 14.52
C THR A 166 -21.02 -0.34 14.03
N ALA A 167 -22.17 -0.44 14.74
CA ALA A 167 -23.28 -1.31 14.35
C ALA A 167 -23.86 -0.98 12.97
N ASP A 168 -23.82 0.30 12.57
CA ASP A 168 -24.25 0.82 11.27
C ASP A 168 -23.11 0.95 10.26
N LYS A 169 -22.02 0.18 10.49
CA LYS A 169 -20.89 0.01 9.55
C LYS A 169 -20.15 1.29 9.19
N GLN A 170 -20.04 2.20 10.14
CA GLN A 170 -19.17 3.37 10.03
C GLN A 170 -17.88 3.10 10.81
N ILE A 171 -16.77 3.67 10.37
CA ILE A 171 -15.47 3.52 11.04
C ILE A 171 -15.28 4.66 12.04
N VAL A 172 -14.84 4.31 13.23
CA VAL A 172 -14.51 5.25 14.31
C VAL A 172 -13.15 4.93 14.93
N ALA A 173 -12.55 5.93 15.56
CA ALA A 173 -11.31 5.77 16.29
C ALA A 173 -11.58 5.28 17.71
N CYS A 174 -11.36 3.98 17.95
CA CYS A 174 -11.58 3.36 19.24
C CYS A 174 -10.84 2.03 19.33
N HIS A 175 -10.19 1.74 20.47
CA HIS A 175 -9.42 0.52 20.63
C HIS A 175 -10.30 -0.74 20.62
N ASP A 176 -11.39 -0.75 21.42
CA ASP A 176 -12.37 -1.84 21.49
C ASP A 176 -13.69 -1.40 22.14
N TRP A 177 -14.75 -2.18 21.88
CA TRP A 177 -16.08 -1.90 22.42
C TRP A 177 -16.21 -2.20 23.92
N GLU A 178 -15.40 -3.10 24.48
CA GLU A 178 -15.39 -3.38 25.92
C GLU A 178 -14.93 -2.15 26.71
N PHE A 179 -13.82 -1.54 26.26
CA PHE A 179 -13.32 -0.29 26.83
C PHE A 179 -14.37 0.82 26.72
N TRP A 180 -14.92 1.05 25.51
CA TRP A 180 -15.92 2.09 25.29
C TRP A 180 -17.16 1.90 26.15
N ASN A 181 -17.70 0.66 26.21
CA ASN A 181 -18.85 0.33 27.06
C ASN A 181 -18.57 0.60 28.54
N ARG A 182 -17.41 0.19 29.04
CA ARG A 182 -17.03 0.43 30.44
C ARG A 182 -16.97 1.90 30.78
N GLU A 183 -16.46 2.74 29.88
CA GLU A 183 -16.30 4.18 30.13
C GLU A 183 -17.61 4.97 29.94
N THR A 184 -18.53 4.50 29.10
CA THR A 184 -19.77 5.21 28.76
C THR A 184 -21.03 4.64 29.41
N ASN A 185 -21.02 3.38 29.87
CA ASN A 185 -22.17 2.70 30.47
C ASN A 185 -22.18 2.80 31.99
N GLN A 186 -22.27 4.02 32.53
CA GLN A 186 -22.24 4.29 33.95
C GLN A 186 -23.41 3.61 34.75
N ASP A 187 -24.52 3.37 34.09
CA ASP A 187 -25.74 2.81 34.68
C ASP A 187 -25.82 1.28 34.56
N ALA A 188 -24.84 0.63 33.91
CA ALA A 188 -24.87 -0.79 33.57
C ALA A 188 -26.18 -1.22 32.83
N SER A 189 -26.75 -0.32 32.05
CA SER A 189 -28.02 -0.53 31.33
C SER A 189 -27.84 -1.18 29.96
N ARG A 190 -26.60 -1.26 29.46
CA ARG A 190 -26.23 -1.88 28.17
C ARG A 190 -25.66 -3.26 28.39
N ASP A 191 -25.84 -4.13 27.40
CA ASP A 191 -25.17 -5.44 27.38
C ASP A 191 -23.65 -5.25 27.20
N GLU A 192 -22.85 -6.16 27.72
CA GLU A 192 -21.38 -6.12 27.61
C GLU A 192 -20.91 -6.15 26.14
N ASP A 193 -21.68 -6.81 25.27
CA ASP A 193 -21.37 -6.94 23.81
C ASP A 193 -22.02 -5.82 22.97
N TYR A 194 -22.47 -4.73 23.60
CA TYR A 194 -23.12 -3.65 22.85
C TYR A 194 -22.16 -2.95 21.91
N ILE A 195 -22.56 -2.86 20.63
CA ILE A 195 -21.86 -2.08 19.61
C ILE A 195 -22.70 -0.84 19.29
N PRO A 196 -22.18 0.38 19.50
CA PRO A 196 -22.95 1.61 19.22
C PRO A 196 -23.11 1.85 17.72
N THR A 197 -24.15 2.62 17.36
CA THR A 197 -24.19 3.31 16.07
C THR A 197 -23.22 4.49 16.06
N LEU A 198 -22.90 5.04 14.88
CA LEU A 198 -22.08 6.25 14.78
C LEU A 198 -22.63 7.40 15.63
N ASP A 199 -23.93 7.68 15.53
CA ASP A 199 -24.57 8.75 16.30
C ASP A 199 -24.45 8.54 17.81
N ASP A 200 -24.60 7.31 18.27
CA ASP A 200 -24.45 6.98 19.71
C ASP A 200 -22.99 7.12 20.13
N PHE A 201 -22.04 6.60 19.36
CA PHE A 201 -20.62 6.74 19.63
C PHE A 201 -20.18 8.21 19.73
N MET A 202 -20.55 9.02 18.74
CA MET A 202 -20.19 10.44 18.68
C MET A 202 -20.87 11.31 19.73
N SER A 203 -21.98 10.83 20.31
CA SER A 203 -22.69 11.54 21.40
C SER A 203 -21.99 11.43 22.76
N HIS A 204 -21.05 10.50 22.91
CA HIS A 204 -20.35 10.23 24.15
C HIS A 204 -18.90 10.74 24.11
N LYS A 205 -18.50 11.44 25.16
CA LYS A 205 -17.10 11.85 25.33
C LYS A 205 -16.24 10.65 25.75
N VAL A 206 -15.10 10.48 25.10
CA VAL A 206 -14.11 9.48 25.55
C VAL A 206 -13.65 9.83 26.96
N MET A 207 -13.74 8.86 27.88
CA MET A 207 -13.47 9.05 29.32
C MET A 207 -14.23 10.25 29.92
N GLY A 208 -15.42 10.58 29.37
CA GLY A 208 -16.23 11.69 29.84
C GLY A 208 -15.67 13.09 29.53
N LYS A 209 -14.56 13.19 28.81
CA LYS A 209 -13.83 14.44 28.60
C LYS A 209 -13.50 14.73 27.14
N TYR A 210 -12.88 13.78 26.44
CA TYR A 210 -12.31 14.00 25.13
C TYR A 210 -13.31 13.78 24.00
N THR A 211 -13.09 14.41 22.87
CA THR A 211 -13.97 14.33 21.70
C THR A 211 -13.66 13.07 20.89
N PRO A 212 -14.66 12.17 20.69
CA PRO A 212 -14.49 11.01 19.82
C PRO A 212 -14.24 11.46 18.36
N LEU A 213 -13.65 10.58 17.56
CA LEU A 213 -13.38 10.79 16.15
C LEU A 213 -14.04 9.72 15.30
N SER A 214 -14.74 10.14 14.25
CA SER A 214 -15.08 9.28 13.12
C SER A 214 -13.95 9.27 12.10
N VAL A 215 -13.98 8.30 11.16
CA VAL A 215 -13.05 8.31 10.03
C VAL A 215 -13.25 9.54 9.14
N ASP A 216 -14.47 10.07 9.06
CA ASP A 216 -14.76 11.30 8.32
C ASP A 216 -14.04 12.51 8.94
N ASP A 217 -13.99 12.60 10.27
CA ASP A 217 -13.22 13.64 10.99
C ASP A 217 -11.71 13.48 10.73
N ILE A 218 -11.21 12.25 10.74
CA ILE A 218 -9.79 11.95 10.44
C ILE A 218 -9.45 12.37 9.00
N MET A 219 -10.30 12.06 8.04
CA MET A 219 -10.10 12.45 6.64
C MET A 219 -10.10 13.98 6.48
N GLN A 220 -11.00 14.66 7.16
CA GLN A 220 -11.01 16.13 7.15
C GLN A 220 -9.74 16.69 7.77
N PHE A 221 -9.26 16.11 8.87
CA PHE A 221 -8.00 16.51 9.49
C PHE A 221 -6.80 16.28 8.55
N LEU A 222 -6.74 15.13 7.87
CA LEU A 222 -5.73 14.86 6.84
C LEU A 222 -5.75 15.86 5.68
N LYS A 223 -6.93 16.32 5.30
CA LYS A 223 -7.09 17.32 4.22
C LYS A 223 -6.52 18.69 4.61
N GLU A 224 -6.66 19.06 5.89
CA GLU A 224 -6.13 20.30 6.45
C GLU A 224 -4.62 20.20 6.74
N HIS A 225 -4.09 18.98 6.95
CA HIS A 225 -2.71 18.68 7.34
C HIS A 225 -2.01 17.75 6.35
N PRO A 226 -1.54 18.27 5.19
CA PRO A 226 -1.03 17.45 4.09
C PRO A 226 0.31 16.75 4.36
N ASP A 227 0.96 17.01 5.47
CA ASP A 227 2.26 16.50 5.86
C ASP A 227 2.21 15.33 6.86
N MET A 228 1.00 14.83 7.20
CA MET A 228 0.83 13.71 8.13
C MET A 228 0.34 12.43 7.47
N TYR A 229 0.56 11.32 8.15
CA TYR A 229 0.11 9.98 7.78
C TYR A 229 -0.60 9.29 8.94
N ILE A 230 -1.59 8.45 8.61
CA ILE A 230 -2.32 7.62 9.57
C ILE A 230 -2.03 6.15 9.27
N ILE A 231 -1.45 5.44 10.21
CA ILE A 231 -1.31 3.99 10.19
C ILE A 231 -2.60 3.40 10.77
N THR A 232 -3.24 2.50 10.01
CA THR A 232 -4.48 1.87 10.46
C THR A 232 -4.17 0.71 11.40
N ASP A 233 -4.69 0.72 12.62
CA ASP A 233 -4.74 -0.46 13.47
C ASP A 233 -6.14 -1.05 13.44
N THR A 234 -6.37 -1.98 12.51
CA THR A 234 -7.65 -2.62 12.30
C THR A 234 -7.82 -3.81 13.24
N LYS A 235 -9.06 -4.07 13.69
CA LYS A 235 -9.33 -5.10 14.71
C LYS A 235 -9.83 -6.42 14.11
N TYR A 236 -9.84 -6.53 12.77
CA TYR A 236 -10.41 -7.67 12.06
C TYR A 236 -9.35 -8.56 11.43
N SER A 237 -9.59 -9.88 11.52
CA SER A 237 -8.71 -10.88 10.92
C SER A 237 -9.41 -11.80 9.92
N LYS A 238 -10.76 -11.82 9.89
CA LYS A 238 -11.49 -12.63 8.92
C LYS A 238 -11.60 -11.89 7.58
N PRO A 239 -11.43 -12.59 6.45
CA PRO A 239 -11.46 -11.98 5.12
C PRO A 239 -12.68 -11.10 4.85
N GLU A 240 -13.86 -11.52 5.30
CA GLU A 240 -15.11 -10.79 5.09
C GLU A 240 -15.16 -9.49 5.90
N GLU A 241 -14.67 -9.54 7.14
CA GLU A 241 -14.64 -8.38 8.05
C GLU A 241 -13.61 -7.34 7.57
N ILE A 242 -12.41 -7.81 7.15
CA ILE A 242 -11.37 -6.97 6.54
C ILE A 242 -11.92 -6.27 5.30
N LYS A 243 -12.61 -7.03 4.44
CA LYS A 243 -13.20 -6.48 3.23
C LYS A 243 -14.26 -5.42 3.54
N GLU A 244 -15.12 -5.69 4.50
CA GLU A 244 -16.18 -4.76 4.93
C GLU A 244 -15.57 -3.45 5.44
N GLU A 245 -14.55 -3.52 6.30
CA GLU A 245 -13.89 -2.36 6.88
C GLU A 245 -13.17 -1.51 5.81
N PHE A 246 -12.37 -2.11 4.95
CA PHE A 246 -11.65 -1.35 3.93
C PHE A 246 -12.57 -0.81 2.83
N CYS A 247 -13.69 -1.48 2.53
CA CYS A 247 -14.73 -0.89 1.70
C CYS A 247 -15.34 0.35 2.38
N ALA A 248 -15.64 0.28 3.68
CA ALA A 248 -16.19 1.43 4.42
C ALA A 248 -15.18 2.60 4.48
N LEU A 249 -13.89 2.33 4.58
CA LEU A 249 -12.84 3.36 4.53
C LEU A 249 -12.80 4.07 3.17
N VAL A 250 -12.84 3.32 2.08
CA VAL A 250 -12.85 3.86 0.71
C VAL A 250 -14.15 4.63 0.44
N ASP A 251 -15.28 4.10 0.89
CA ASP A 251 -16.59 4.78 0.77
C ASP A 251 -16.62 6.09 1.58
N ALA A 252 -15.94 6.13 2.74
CA ALA A 252 -15.83 7.36 3.52
C ALA A 252 -15.03 8.44 2.77
N ALA A 253 -13.92 8.07 2.12
CA ALA A 253 -13.15 8.99 1.29
C ALA A 253 -14.00 9.54 0.13
N ALA A 254 -14.76 8.68 -0.55
CA ALA A 254 -15.63 9.08 -1.65
C ALA A 254 -16.78 10.00 -1.18
N ARG A 255 -17.39 9.74 0.00
CA ARG A 255 -18.45 10.60 0.56
C ARG A 255 -17.97 12.02 0.87
N ASN A 256 -16.69 12.15 1.21
CA ASN A 256 -16.08 13.42 1.63
C ASN A 256 -15.33 14.13 0.49
N ASP A 257 -15.43 13.65 -0.76
CA ASP A 257 -14.68 14.17 -1.91
C ASP A 257 -13.17 14.32 -1.58
N CYS A 258 -12.59 13.26 -1.03
CA CYS A 258 -11.19 13.25 -0.58
C CYS A 258 -10.47 11.91 -0.78
N GLU A 259 -10.71 11.25 -1.91
CA GLU A 259 -10.08 9.96 -2.25
C GLU A 259 -8.55 10.04 -2.27
N GLU A 260 -7.99 11.22 -2.56
CA GLU A 260 -6.55 11.45 -2.49
C GLU A 260 -5.97 11.34 -1.08
N MET A 261 -6.81 11.41 -0.03
CA MET A 261 -6.36 11.18 1.34
C MET A 261 -6.03 9.71 1.62
N LEU A 262 -6.59 8.77 0.85
CA LEU A 262 -6.25 7.36 0.94
C LEU A 262 -4.76 7.10 0.69
N ASP A 263 -4.10 7.96 -0.07
CA ASP A 263 -2.66 7.90 -0.29
C ASP A 263 -1.83 8.19 0.97
N ARG A 264 -2.44 8.72 2.02
CA ARG A 264 -1.80 9.02 3.31
C ARG A 264 -2.23 8.10 4.45
N PHE A 265 -3.10 7.12 4.14
CA PHE A 265 -3.28 5.98 5.00
C PHE A 265 -2.18 4.96 4.74
N VAL A 266 -1.55 4.51 5.80
CA VAL A 266 -0.59 3.40 5.81
C VAL A 266 -1.34 2.18 6.33
N VAL A 267 -1.62 1.24 5.46
CA VAL A 267 -2.38 0.04 5.83
C VAL A 267 -1.50 -0.89 6.66
N GLN A 268 -1.86 -1.09 7.94
CA GLN A 268 -1.23 -2.09 8.77
C GLN A 268 -1.88 -3.45 8.54
N ILE A 269 -1.11 -4.40 8.04
CA ILE A 269 -1.54 -5.78 7.86
C ILE A 269 -0.97 -6.69 8.96
N TYR A 270 -1.77 -7.65 9.43
CA TYR A 270 -1.43 -8.61 10.47
C TYR A 270 -1.06 -9.99 9.95
N HIS A 271 -1.48 -10.29 8.72
CA HIS A 271 -1.25 -11.53 8.02
C HIS A 271 -0.97 -11.27 6.55
N MET A 272 -0.11 -12.07 5.94
CA MET A 272 0.27 -11.91 4.54
C MET A 272 -0.94 -11.90 3.58
N TYR A 273 -2.01 -12.68 3.85
CA TYR A 273 -3.21 -12.72 3.01
C TYR A 273 -4.03 -11.42 3.02
N MET A 274 -3.87 -10.56 4.05
CA MET A 274 -4.60 -9.29 4.13
C MET A 274 -4.20 -8.34 3.00
N HIS A 275 -2.94 -8.37 2.59
CA HIS A 275 -2.45 -7.51 1.51
C HIS A 275 -3.30 -7.67 0.23
N ASP A 276 -3.52 -8.90 -0.20
CA ASP A 276 -4.26 -9.16 -1.44
C ASP A 276 -5.72 -8.73 -1.32
N ILE A 277 -6.36 -9.00 -0.17
CA ILE A 277 -7.75 -8.61 0.11
C ILE A 277 -7.90 -7.09 0.01
N VAL A 278 -7.01 -6.34 0.69
CA VAL A 278 -7.07 -4.87 0.72
C VAL A 278 -6.72 -4.28 -0.64
N ASN A 279 -5.70 -4.81 -1.31
CA ASN A 279 -5.27 -4.33 -2.62
C ASN A 279 -6.31 -4.58 -3.74
N GLU A 280 -7.20 -5.58 -3.58
CA GLU A 280 -8.34 -5.78 -4.47
C GLU A 280 -9.42 -4.71 -4.31
N ILE A 281 -9.57 -4.13 -3.12
CA ILE A 281 -10.55 -3.07 -2.83
C ILE A 281 -10.02 -1.72 -3.35
N TYR A 282 -8.83 -1.36 -2.90
CA TYR A 282 -8.14 -0.14 -3.30
C TYR A 282 -6.62 -0.37 -3.27
N PRO A 283 -5.87 0.05 -4.31
CA PRO A 283 -4.43 -0.13 -4.36
C PRO A 283 -3.72 0.94 -3.51
N PHE A 284 -3.81 0.81 -2.19
CA PHE A 284 -3.12 1.72 -1.28
C PHE A 284 -1.62 1.76 -1.60
N PRO A 285 -1.01 2.94 -1.60
CA PRO A 285 0.43 3.05 -1.91
C PRO A 285 1.33 2.71 -0.73
N ASN A 286 0.79 2.68 0.50
CA ASN A 286 1.57 2.55 1.73
C ASN A 286 1.07 1.40 2.59
N TYR A 287 1.99 0.52 2.96
CA TYR A 287 1.71 -0.63 3.83
C TYR A 287 2.78 -0.77 4.91
N ILE A 288 2.38 -1.32 6.04
CA ILE A 288 3.26 -1.83 7.09
C ILE A 288 2.80 -3.23 7.49
N PHE A 289 3.75 -4.17 7.63
CA PHE A 289 3.45 -5.51 8.08
C PHE A 289 3.82 -5.66 9.56
N THR A 290 2.81 -5.84 10.40
CA THR A 290 3.04 -6.10 11.83
C THR A 290 3.12 -7.60 12.11
N LEU A 291 4.16 -8.01 12.82
CA LEU A 291 4.37 -9.41 13.21
C LEU A 291 3.66 -9.78 14.52
N TYR A 292 2.79 -8.90 15.02
CA TYR A 292 2.07 -9.09 16.27
C TYR A 292 1.27 -10.39 16.30
N SER A 293 0.44 -10.60 15.26
CA SER A 293 -0.44 -11.78 15.16
C SER A 293 0.25 -13.02 14.56
N GLU A 294 1.45 -12.87 14.01
CA GLU A 294 2.22 -13.99 13.43
C GLU A 294 2.91 -14.86 14.47
N GLY A 295 2.82 -14.51 15.76
CA GLY A 295 3.50 -15.25 16.81
C GLY A 295 5.02 -15.22 16.71
N TYR A 296 5.58 -14.17 16.10
CA TYR A 296 7.02 -13.98 15.92
C TYR A 296 7.74 -13.76 17.27
N ARG A 297 8.93 -14.35 17.42
CA ARG A 297 9.72 -14.29 18.68
C ARG A 297 11.20 -14.00 18.47
N GLY A 298 11.59 -13.50 17.28
CA GLY A 298 12.98 -13.13 16.96
C GLY A 298 13.70 -14.13 16.05
N GLU A 299 13.01 -15.05 15.40
CA GLU A 299 13.64 -16.06 14.55
C GLU A 299 14.12 -15.45 13.21
N GLU A 300 15.42 -15.56 12.91
CA GLU A 300 16.02 -14.99 11.69
C GLU A 300 15.42 -15.57 10.41
N ASP A 301 15.19 -16.88 10.35
CA ASP A 301 14.63 -17.55 9.17
C ASP A 301 13.23 -17.03 8.84
N ARG A 302 12.43 -16.75 9.86
CA ARG A 302 11.09 -16.18 9.69
C ARG A 302 11.16 -14.71 9.30
N MET A 303 12.09 -13.94 9.88
CA MET A 303 12.31 -12.55 9.47
C MET A 303 12.69 -12.46 8.00
N GLN A 304 13.55 -13.37 7.52
CA GLN A 304 13.89 -13.42 6.10
C GLN A 304 12.66 -13.68 5.20
N GLN A 305 11.78 -14.61 5.58
CA GLN A 305 10.55 -14.90 4.84
C GLN A 305 9.60 -13.68 4.80
N TYR A 306 9.47 -12.98 5.92
CA TYR A 306 8.64 -11.79 6.00
C TYR A 306 9.21 -10.61 5.22
N ALA A 307 10.52 -10.40 5.28
CA ALA A 307 11.20 -9.37 4.50
C ALA A 307 11.10 -9.65 2.97
N GLU A 308 11.23 -10.92 2.57
CA GLU A 308 11.03 -11.33 1.18
C GLU A 308 9.58 -11.07 0.72
N PHE A 309 8.59 -11.42 1.55
CA PHE A 309 7.18 -11.11 1.28
C PHE A 309 6.98 -9.60 1.12
N CYS A 310 7.49 -8.79 2.04
CA CYS A 310 7.38 -7.33 1.97
C CYS A 310 8.00 -6.76 0.69
N MET A 311 9.19 -7.22 0.32
CA MET A 311 9.84 -6.83 -0.93
C MET A 311 9.00 -7.18 -2.17
N LEU A 312 8.38 -8.36 -2.20
CA LEU A 312 7.56 -8.82 -3.33
C LEU A 312 6.22 -8.06 -3.47
N HIS A 313 5.73 -7.48 -2.38
CA HIS A 313 4.43 -6.81 -2.33
C HIS A 313 4.56 -5.28 -2.17
N ASP A 314 5.77 -4.72 -2.35
CA ASP A 314 6.05 -3.28 -2.20
C ASP A 314 5.66 -2.74 -0.79
N ILE A 315 5.88 -3.54 0.26
CA ILE A 315 5.68 -3.16 1.66
C ILE A 315 7.00 -2.65 2.21
N ASP A 316 7.05 -1.39 2.58
CA ASP A 316 8.32 -0.74 2.94
C ASP A 316 8.78 -1.03 4.38
N VAL A 317 7.86 -1.39 5.27
CA VAL A 317 8.13 -1.48 6.71
C VAL A 317 7.58 -2.76 7.33
N ILE A 318 8.39 -3.39 8.18
CA ILE A 318 7.97 -4.42 9.14
C ILE A 318 7.98 -3.82 10.54
N THR A 319 6.96 -4.11 11.36
CA THR A 319 6.96 -3.77 12.78
C THR A 319 6.78 -5.01 13.66
N MET A 320 7.42 -5.00 14.83
CA MET A 320 7.34 -6.09 15.79
C MET A 320 7.47 -5.58 17.23
N ASN A 321 7.12 -6.42 18.19
CA ASN A 321 7.30 -6.08 19.59
C ASN A 321 8.79 -5.92 19.95
N ALA A 322 9.15 -4.80 20.57
CA ALA A 322 10.52 -4.43 20.92
C ALA A 322 11.27 -5.53 21.70
N LYS A 323 10.58 -6.28 22.55
CA LYS A 323 11.16 -7.38 23.34
C LYS A 323 11.72 -8.54 22.52
N TYR A 324 11.33 -8.65 21.24
CA TYR A 324 11.80 -9.70 20.32
C TYR A 324 12.87 -9.20 19.35
N TYR A 325 13.21 -7.92 19.42
CA TYR A 325 14.30 -7.38 18.61
C TYR A 325 15.62 -8.00 19.05
N GLN A 326 16.43 -8.36 18.07
CA GLN A 326 17.79 -8.85 18.23
C GLN A 326 18.70 -8.20 17.19
N ASP A 327 19.94 -7.95 17.56
CA ASP A 327 20.94 -7.47 16.61
C ASP A 327 21.07 -8.44 15.42
N GLY A 328 21.16 -7.90 14.21
CA GLY A 328 21.19 -8.68 12.96
C GLY A 328 19.83 -8.80 12.25
N LEU A 329 18.70 -8.60 12.93
CA LEU A 329 17.39 -8.60 12.26
C LEU A 329 17.23 -7.41 11.31
N MET A 330 17.78 -6.26 11.68
CA MET A 330 17.82 -5.08 10.80
C MET A 330 18.61 -5.36 9.52
N ASP A 331 19.78 -6.02 9.62
CA ASP A 331 20.58 -6.40 8.47
C ASP A 331 19.83 -7.34 7.50
N ILE A 332 18.93 -8.18 8.04
CA ILE A 332 18.07 -9.02 7.21
C ILE A 332 17.09 -8.15 6.45
N CYS A 333 16.37 -7.26 7.12
CA CYS A 333 15.41 -6.37 6.50
C CYS A 333 16.06 -5.46 5.44
N GLU A 334 17.20 -4.86 5.75
CA GLU A 334 17.94 -3.98 4.82
C GLU A 334 18.33 -4.67 3.52
N ARG A 335 18.71 -5.96 3.57
CA ARG A 335 19.03 -6.75 2.36
C ARG A 335 17.86 -6.85 1.38
N TYR A 336 16.63 -6.76 1.88
CA TYR A 336 15.40 -6.76 1.08
C TYR A 336 14.83 -5.36 0.83
N GLY A 337 15.54 -4.31 1.32
CA GLY A 337 15.08 -2.91 1.19
C GLY A 337 13.88 -2.58 2.09
N VAL A 338 13.68 -3.35 3.16
CA VAL A 338 12.59 -3.19 4.13
C VAL A 338 13.11 -2.51 5.39
N TYR A 339 12.38 -1.53 5.88
CA TYR A 339 12.67 -0.84 7.14
C TYR A 339 12.06 -1.60 8.33
N MET A 340 12.60 -1.34 9.52
CA MET A 340 12.09 -1.96 10.74
C MET A 340 11.60 -0.91 11.72
N PHE A 341 10.43 -1.17 12.29
CA PHE A 341 9.90 -0.44 13.43
C PHE A 341 9.67 -1.41 14.58
N VAL A 342 9.70 -0.91 15.81
CA VAL A 342 9.37 -1.68 17.02
C VAL A 342 8.28 -1.00 17.82
N HIS A 343 7.46 -1.79 18.53
CA HIS A 343 6.37 -1.31 19.38
C HIS A 343 6.36 -2.03 20.74
N THR A 344 5.95 -1.44 21.79
CA THR A 344 5.81 -0.02 22.08
C THR A 344 6.97 0.35 22.98
N VAL A 345 7.58 1.50 22.73
CA VAL A 345 8.75 1.99 23.50
C VAL A 345 8.43 3.38 24.00
N ASN A 346 8.50 3.57 25.33
CA ASN A 346 8.10 4.81 26.00
C ASN A 346 9.23 5.48 26.78
N ASP A 347 10.40 4.86 26.86
CA ASP A 347 11.58 5.43 27.48
C ASP A 347 12.38 6.22 26.43
N ASP A 348 12.67 7.49 26.72
CA ASP A 348 13.33 8.40 25.76
C ASP A 348 14.74 7.93 25.36
N ASP A 349 15.50 7.38 26.33
CA ASP A 349 16.86 6.86 26.06
C ASP A 349 16.78 5.60 25.16
N GLU A 350 15.78 4.76 25.37
CA GLU A 350 15.54 3.58 24.56
C GLU A 350 15.05 3.96 23.16
N ILE A 351 14.17 4.93 23.03
CA ILE A 351 13.74 5.49 21.73
C ILE A 351 14.93 5.98 20.94
N GLU A 352 15.81 6.78 21.55
CA GLU A 352 16.99 7.30 20.87
C GLU A 352 17.96 6.19 20.47
N ALA A 353 18.15 5.17 21.32
CA ALA A 353 18.99 4.00 21.01
C ALA A 353 18.49 3.21 19.78
N TYR A 354 17.15 3.10 19.57
CA TYR A 354 16.60 2.51 18.34
C TYR A 354 16.79 3.42 17.13
N ARG A 355 16.59 4.73 17.31
CA ARG A 355 16.76 5.71 16.23
C ARG A 355 18.20 5.77 15.72
N GLU A 356 19.18 5.69 16.61
CA GLU A 356 20.63 5.61 16.24
C GLU A 356 20.93 4.37 15.40
N LYS A 357 20.17 3.28 15.56
CA LYS A 357 20.26 2.07 14.73
C LYS A 357 19.45 2.17 13.42
N GLY A 358 18.78 3.29 13.15
CA GLY A 358 17.91 3.45 11.99
C GLY A 358 16.56 2.75 12.12
N ILE A 359 16.16 2.36 13.34
CA ILE A 359 14.90 1.65 13.64
C ILE A 359 13.87 2.67 14.13
N GLY A 360 12.68 2.65 13.53
CA GLY A 360 11.56 3.46 13.99
C GLY A 360 10.87 2.83 15.21
N VAL A 361 10.17 3.63 15.99
CA VAL A 361 9.48 3.18 17.20
C VAL A 361 8.03 3.64 17.23
N TYR A 362 7.15 2.83 17.83
CA TYR A 362 5.84 3.26 18.29
C TYR A 362 5.94 3.68 19.75
N SER A 363 5.41 4.85 20.08
CA SER A 363 5.42 5.37 21.44
C SER A 363 4.05 5.94 21.81
N ASP A 364 3.64 5.72 23.06
CA ASP A 364 2.48 6.38 23.67
C ASP A 364 2.78 7.82 24.06
N ASN A 365 4.08 8.18 24.15
CA ASN A 365 4.53 9.52 24.51
C ASN A 365 4.52 10.42 23.28
N THR A 366 4.09 11.65 23.46
CA THR A 366 4.03 12.69 22.44
C THR A 366 5.20 13.65 22.52
#